data_e4019842f74232f0d1747136f01cf9ab
#
_entry.id   e4019842f74232f0d1747136f01cf9ab
#
_cell.length_a   1.000
_cell.length_b   1.000
_cell.length_c   1.000
_cell.angle_alpha   90.00
_cell.angle_beta   90.00
_cell.angle_gamma   90.00
#
_symmetry.space_group_name_H-M   'P 1'
#
loop_
_entity.id
_entity.type
_entity.pdbx_description
1 polymer ?
#
loop_
_entity_poly.entity_id
_entity_poly.type
_entity_poly.pdbx_seq_one_letter_code
_entity_poly.pdbx_strand_id
1 'polypeptide(L)' 'MLKPYKMSFLDKYEFAVTARDFDAPDDNAALDHGLTLCLTHMIEITQADRLVARIPKGAKQYGSRPAG' A
#
# COMPACT_ATOMS: atom_id res chain seq x y z
N MET A 1 -7.86 8.47 -16.04
CA MET A 1 -9.08 7.88 -15.46
C MET A 1 -8.72 7.16 -14.17
N LEU A 2 -9.50 7.37 -13.14
CA LEU A 2 -9.19 6.77 -11.84
C LEU A 2 -9.81 5.39 -11.72
N LYS A 3 -9.14 4.51 -11.00
CA LYS A 3 -9.60 3.17 -10.71
C LYS A 3 -9.74 3.00 -9.21
N PRO A 4 -10.70 2.19 -8.75
CA PRO A 4 -10.87 1.99 -7.32
C PRO A 4 -9.90 0.95 -6.79
N TYR A 5 -9.31 1.25 -5.64
CA TYR A 5 -8.40 0.35 -4.94
C TYR A 5 -8.80 0.27 -3.49
N LYS A 6 -8.38 -0.80 -2.83
CA LYS A 6 -8.54 -0.95 -1.39
C LYS A 6 -7.17 -1.09 -0.76
N MET A 7 -6.95 -0.37 0.34
CA MET A 7 -5.72 -0.45 1.10
C MET A 7 -6.05 -1.01 2.47
N SER A 8 -5.46 -2.16 2.80
CA SER A 8 -5.64 -2.78 4.10
C SER A 8 -4.40 -2.57 4.94
N PHE A 9 -4.61 -2.20 6.20
CA PHE A 9 -3.51 -2.02 7.16
C PHE A 9 -3.45 -3.26 8.02
N LEU A 10 -2.32 -3.93 8.01
CA LEU A 10 -2.17 -5.23 8.66
C LEU A 10 -1.33 -5.10 9.92
N ASP A 11 -1.68 -5.89 10.93
CA ASP A 11 -0.89 -5.94 12.15
C ASP A 11 0.29 -6.92 11.98
N LYS A 12 1.03 -7.14 13.07
CA LYS A 12 2.20 -8.02 12.99
C LYS A 12 1.87 -9.46 12.69
N TYR A 13 0.62 -9.84 12.87
CA TYR A 13 0.14 -11.18 12.52
C TYR A 13 -0.49 -11.23 11.16
N GLU A 14 -0.42 -10.13 10.41
CA GLU A 14 -0.98 -10.00 9.06
C GLU A 14 -2.50 -10.05 9.01
N PHE A 15 -3.15 -9.66 10.10
CA PHE A 15 -4.59 -9.45 10.11
C PHE A 15 -4.90 -7.99 9.83
N ALA A 16 -5.91 -7.76 9.00
CA ALA A 16 -6.32 -6.40 8.67
C ALA A 16 -6.97 -5.76 9.90
N VAL A 17 -6.40 -4.67 10.37
CA VAL A 17 -6.98 -3.92 11.47
C VAL A 17 -7.86 -2.81 10.97
N THR A 18 -7.63 -2.33 9.76
CA THR A 18 -8.49 -1.35 9.11
C THR A 18 -8.26 -1.41 7.62
N ALA A 19 -9.18 -0.84 6.87
CA ALA A 19 -9.07 -0.78 5.42
C ALA A 19 -9.67 0.52 4.93
N ARG A 20 -9.16 1.01 3.80
CA ARG A 20 -9.65 2.24 3.19
C ARG A 20 -9.77 2.04 1.70
N ASP A 21 -10.81 2.64 1.13
CA ASP A 21 -10.95 2.69 -0.31
C ASP A 21 -10.35 3.99 -0.81
N PHE A 22 -9.71 3.93 -1.97
CA PHE A 22 -9.15 5.12 -2.58
C PHE A 22 -9.09 4.92 -4.09
N ASP A 23 -8.92 6.01 -4.81
CA ASP A 23 -8.82 5.96 -6.27
C ASP A 23 -7.42 6.35 -6.70
N ALA A 24 -6.95 5.73 -7.76
CA ALA A 24 -5.66 6.04 -8.35
C ALA A 24 -5.72 5.77 -9.84
N PRO A 25 -4.91 6.45 -10.65
CA PRO A 25 -4.94 6.24 -12.09
C PRO A 25 -4.34 4.91 -12.52
N ASP A 26 -3.40 4.36 -11.76
CA ASP A 26 -2.78 3.10 -12.09
C ASP A 26 -2.15 2.49 -10.85
N ASP A 27 -1.55 1.30 -11.03
CA ASP A 27 -0.96 0.57 -9.92
C ASP A 27 0.21 1.32 -9.30
N ASN A 28 1.01 2.00 -10.11
CA ASN A 28 2.15 2.75 -9.59
C ASN A 28 1.70 3.88 -8.66
N ALA A 29 0.66 4.60 -9.05
CA ALA A 29 0.13 5.66 -8.20
C ALA A 29 -0.48 5.08 -6.92
N ALA A 30 -1.14 3.92 -7.02
CA ALA A 30 -1.68 3.26 -5.86
C ALA A 30 -0.56 2.84 -4.90
N LEU A 31 0.52 2.30 -5.45
CA LEU A 31 1.68 1.90 -4.65
C LEU A 31 2.31 3.11 -3.96
N ASP A 32 2.47 4.22 -4.67
CA ASP A 32 3.01 5.43 -4.08
C ASP A 32 2.17 5.88 -2.90
N HIS A 33 0.86 5.83 -3.05
CA HIS A 33 -0.04 6.21 -1.97
C HIS A 33 0.18 5.33 -0.75
N GLY A 34 0.29 4.03 -0.96
CA GLY A 34 0.56 3.10 0.15
C GLY A 34 1.89 3.36 0.81
N LEU A 35 2.91 3.70 0.02
CA LEU A 35 4.23 3.96 0.58
C LEU A 35 4.25 5.17 1.50
N THR A 36 3.35 6.11 1.33
CA THR A 36 3.28 7.25 2.24
C THR A 36 2.65 6.90 3.57
N LEU A 37 1.98 5.76 3.67
CA LEU A 37 1.19 5.40 4.84
C LEU A 37 1.69 4.14 5.54
N CYS A 38 2.78 3.55 5.11
CA CYS A 38 3.24 2.26 5.64
C CYS A 38 4.19 2.39 6.83
N LEU A 39 4.21 3.53 7.49
CA LEU A 39 5.18 3.75 8.56
C LEU A 39 4.88 2.92 9.80
N THR A 40 3.61 2.71 10.13
CA THR A 40 3.22 2.02 11.34
C THR A 40 2.65 0.65 11.11
N HIS A 41 2.29 0.31 9.88
CA HIS A 41 1.65 -0.96 9.56
C HIS A 41 2.11 -1.45 8.20
N MET A 42 2.13 -2.76 8.05
CA MET A 42 2.23 -3.36 6.73
C MET A 42 0.95 -3.02 5.97
N ILE A 43 1.07 -2.79 4.68
CA ILE A 43 -0.06 -2.41 3.84
C ILE A 43 -0.21 -3.40 2.70
N GLU A 44 -1.44 -3.75 2.40
CA GLU A 44 -1.75 -4.59 1.26
C GLU A 44 -2.75 -3.83 0.39
N ILE A 45 -2.42 -3.66 -0.89
CA ILE A 45 -3.27 -2.95 -1.83
C ILE A 45 -3.87 -3.94 -2.80
N THR A 46 -5.19 -3.89 -2.94
CA THR A 46 -5.91 -4.76 -3.87
C THR A 46 -6.79 -3.91 -4.78
N GLN A 47 -7.10 -4.48 -5.94
CA GLN A 47 -8.07 -3.93 -6.87
C GLN A 47 -9.00 -5.06 -7.25
N ALA A 48 -10.28 -4.94 -6.88
CA ALA A 48 -11.21 -6.06 -6.98
C ALA A 48 -10.63 -7.23 -6.18
N ASP A 49 -10.43 -8.39 -6.79
CA ASP A 49 -9.82 -9.53 -6.11
C ASP A 49 -8.38 -9.74 -6.53
N ARG A 50 -7.73 -8.72 -7.12
CA ARG A 50 -6.36 -8.81 -7.58
C ARG A 50 -5.43 -8.12 -6.56
N LEU A 51 -4.41 -8.82 -6.12
CA LEU A 51 -3.40 -8.21 -5.26
C LEU A 51 -2.48 -7.34 -6.11
N VAL A 52 -2.42 -6.06 -5.77
CA VAL A 52 -1.58 -5.10 -6.49
C VAL A 52 -0.19 -5.04 -5.86
N ALA A 53 -0.14 -4.91 -4.54
CA ALA A 53 1.12 -4.75 -3.86
C ALA A 53 1.00 -5.11 -2.39
N ARG A 54 2.11 -5.51 -1.80
CA ARG A 54 2.22 -5.78 -0.39
C ARG A 54 3.44 -5.02 0.10
N ILE A 55 3.22 -4.08 1.00
CA ILE A 55 4.25 -3.12 1.40
C ILE A 55 4.62 -3.37 2.85
N PRO A 56 5.86 -3.77 3.13
CA PRO A 56 6.28 -3.96 4.52
C PRO A 56 6.27 -2.65 5.29
N LYS A 57 6.08 -2.75 6.59
CA LYS A 57 6.14 -1.59 7.45
C LYS A 57 7.48 -0.88 7.27
N GLY A 58 7.43 0.41 7.05
CA GLY A 58 8.64 1.20 6.88
C GLY A 58 9.30 1.11 5.52
N ALA A 59 8.69 0.45 4.55
CA ALA A 59 9.33 0.22 3.25
C ALA A 59 9.67 1.52 2.52
N LYS A 60 8.92 2.57 2.77
CA LYS A 60 9.18 3.84 2.12
C LYS A 60 10.61 4.31 2.37
N GLN A 61 11.14 4.03 3.54
CA GLN A 61 12.48 4.48 3.87
C GLN A 61 13.53 3.80 3.01
N TYR A 62 13.27 2.58 2.60
CA TYR A 62 14.19 1.91 1.69
C TYR A 62 14.03 2.43 0.28
N GLY A 63 12.80 2.59 -0.14
CA GLY A 63 12.53 3.02 -1.50
C GLY A 63 12.98 4.44 -1.76
N SER A 64 13.04 5.28 -0.76
CA SER A 64 13.42 6.65 -0.95
C SER A 64 14.93 6.84 -0.95
N ARG A 65 15.69 5.82 -0.69
CA ARG A 65 17.14 5.98 -0.63
C ARG A 65 17.71 6.02 -2.02
N PRO A 66 18.57 6.97 -2.27
CA PRO A 66 19.32 6.90 -3.53
C PRO A 66 20.20 5.68 -3.51
N ALA A 67 20.52 5.21 -4.65
CA ALA A 67 21.30 3.99 -4.79
C ALA A 67 22.71 4.23 -4.34
N GLY A 68 23.10 4.93 -3.83
CA GLY A 68 24.48 5.08 -3.38
C GLY A 68 24.51 6.03 -2.28
#